data_e7cc0966921bc0519452eb6529f3672b
#
_entry.id   e7cc0966921bc0519452eb6529f3672b
#
_cell.length_a   1.000
_cell.length_b   1.000
_cell.length_c   1.000
_cell.angle_alpha   90.00
_cell.angle_beta   90.00
_cell.angle_gamma   90.00
#
_symmetry.space_group_name_H-M   'P 1'
#
loop_
_entity.id
_entity.type
_entity.pdbx_description
1 polymer ?
#
loop_
_entity_poly.entity_id
_entity_poly.type
_entity_poly.pdbx_seq_one_letter_code
_entity_poly.pdbx_strand_id
1 'polypeptide(L)'
;DDDNDGVKDVDDDFPLDATQSVNTTDTDGDGVLDKADNCIAIKNPDQANFDEDAAGDACDADDDNDGVPDLQDAFPFDPDKTEIIFVDTDNDGLEDDADNCPLKQNADQGNYDGDRYGDVCDPDDDNDGVADEIDFAPLDASRYLQGRQKAIIVAGGGPYRSNALWPATRSMANFAHKALESQGVDPEDIWYLSYENDPNIDAAVTRAGIQKAITEWASNPADPADDLLVYFVDHGGEGVFELSETELLTAEDLDGWFDTVEANITGNVTFIYDACQAGSFLPLMTAIEGKQRLVVASTAFDQPALFAADGAISFSYWFWSTFSVTGDLYQSYLRGKNGMRYFQNRQVAQVDVDGDGKGNSKSDRQL
;
A
#
# COMPACT_ATOMS: atom_id res chain seq x y z
N ASP A 1 -14.33 79.57 39.70
CA ASP A 1 -14.47 80.38 38.47
C ASP A 1 -13.69 81.66 38.73
N ASP A 2 -12.34 81.55 38.57
CA ASP A 2 -11.39 82.61 38.91
C ASP A 2 -11.34 83.76 37.89
N ASP A 3 -11.77 83.47 36.64
CA ASP A 3 -11.82 84.48 35.56
C ASP A 3 -13.22 85.00 35.21
N ASN A 4 -14.21 84.42 35.86
CA ASN A 4 -15.67 84.74 35.71
C ASN A 4 -16.25 84.54 34.32
N ASP A 5 -15.79 83.54 33.55
CA ASP A 5 -16.34 83.20 32.26
C ASP A 5 -17.63 82.34 32.37
N GLY A 6 -17.92 81.84 33.54
CA GLY A 6 -19.06 81.02 33.87
C GLY A 6 -18.83 79.49 33.90
N VAL A 7 -17.60 79.07 33.68
CA VAL A 7 -17.16 77.67 33.82
C VAL A 7 -16.41 77.61 35.15
N LYS A 8 -16.54 76.51 35.88
CA LYS A 8 -15.80 76.32 37.13
C LYS A 8 -14.37 75.90 36.84
N ASP A 9 -13.37 76.37 37.69
CA ASP A 9 -11.95 76.06 37.54
C ASP A 9 -11.66 74.58 37.36
N VAL A 10 -12.49 73.69 37.90
CA VAL A 10 -12.38 72.24 37.82
C VAL A 10 -12.81 71.70 36.45
N ASP A 11 -13.64 72.46 35.75
CA ASP A 11 -14.21 72.14 34.44
C ASP A 11 -13.63 73.01 33.33
N ASP A 12 -12.68 73.91 33.68
CA ASP A 12 -12.06 74.89 32.80
C ASP A 12 -10.59 74.57 32.58
N ASP A 13 -10.23 74.36 31.26
CA ASP A 13 -8.85 74.09 30.86
C ASP A 13 -7.95 75.36 30.97
N PHE A 14 -8.57 76.60 31.12
CA PHE A 14 -7.89 77.88 31.19
C PHE A 14 -8.46 78.79 32.34
N PRO A 15 -8.42 78.35 33.60
CA PRO A 15 -9.12 78.94 34.77
C PRO A 15 -8.81 80.45 35.04
N LEU A 16 -7.86 81.03 34.32
CA LEU A 16 -7.43 82.45 34.44
C LEU A 16 -7.59 83.23 33.13
N ASP A 17 -8.22 82.67 32.08
CA ASP A 17 -8.45 83.32 30.81
C ASP A 17 -9.92 83.23 30.34
N ALA A 18 -10.71 84.20 30.77
CA ALA A 18 -12.11 84.31 30.47
C ALA A 18 -12.50 84.28 28.97
N THR A 19 -11.53 84.18 28.10
CA THR A 19 -11.76 84.03 26.64
C THR A 19 -11.70 82.61 26.11
N GLN A 20 -11.28 81.64 26.94
CA GLN A 20 -11.11 80.26 26.58
C GLN A 20 -11.43 79.36 27.79
N SER A 21 -12.32 78.43 27.62
CA SER A 21 -12.75 77.45 28.63
C SER A 21 -12.49 76.00 28.27
N VAL A 22 -12.17 75.75 27.01
CA VAL A 22 -11.91 74.39 26.54
C VAL A 22 -10.65 74.39 25.62
N ASN A 23 -9.69 73.53 25.94
CA ASN A 23 -8.59 73.29 25.02
C ASN A 23 -9.09 72.49 23.80
N THR A 24 -9.01 73.07 22.63
CA THR A 24 -9.40 72.46 21.38
C THR A 24 -8.21 72.15 20.47
N THR A 25 -7.01 72.00 21.07
CA THR A 25 -5.82 71.66 20.32
C THR A 25 -5.91 70.20 19.87
N ASP A 26 -5.65 69.99 18.61
CA ASP A 26 -5.49 68.70 17.93
C ASP A 26 -4.22 68.87 17.09
N THR A 27 -3.10 68.36 17.64
CA THR A 27 -1.77 68.67 17.12
C THR A 27 -1.47 67.96 15.80
N ASP A 28 -1.93 66.77 15.60
CA ASP A 28 -1.67 65.98 14.38
C ASP A 28 -2.86 66.05 13.38
N GLY A 29 -4.00 66.49 13.86
CA GLY A 29 -5.21 66.71 13.01
C GLY A 29 -5.90 65.38 12.62
N ASP A 30 -6.03 64.46 13.53
CA ASP A 30 -6.70 63.19 13.33
C ASP A 30 -8.17 63.20 13.79
N GLY A 31 -8.56 64.24 14.54
CA GLY A 31 -9.92 64.44 15.06
C GLY A 31 -10.07 64.13 16.54
N VAL A 32 -9.02 63.68 17.21
CA VAL A 32 -8.96 63.51 18.67
C VAL A 32 -8.21 64.70 19.27
N LEU A 33 -8.71 65.27 20.34
CA LEU A 33 -8.02 66.40 21.01
C LEU A 33 -6.85 65.93 21.82
N ASP A 34 -5.72 66.69 21.85
CA ASP A 34 -4.47 66.35 22.55
C ASP A 34 -4.67 65.80 23.96
N LYS A 35 -5.67 66.27 24.70
CA LYS A 35 -5.97 65.81 26.07
C LYS A 35 -6.62 64.41 26.14
N ALA A 36 -7.12 63.91 25.05
CA ALA A 36 -7.78 62.60 24.92
C ALA A 36 -7.03 61.69 23.96
N ASP A 37 -5.96 62.17 23.36
CA ASP A 37 -5.18 61.50 22.34
C ASP A 37 -4.01 60.75 22.99
N ASN A 38 -3.97 59.44 22.71
CA ASN A 38 -2.88 58.58 23.21
C ASN A 38 -1.62 58.62 22.31
N CYS A 39 -1.68 59.33 21.16
CA CYS A 39 -0.55 59.54 20.25
C CYS A 39 -0.51 60.97 19.68
N ILE A 40 -0.44 62.00 20.54
CA ILE A 40 -0.59 63.43 20.23
C ILE A 40 0.10 63.95 18.95
N ALA A 41 1.15 63.30 18.48
CA ALA A 41 1.94 63.72 17.33
C ALA A 41 1.84 62.81 16.12
N ILE A 42 1.09 61.70 16.21
CA ILE A 42 0.94 60.67 15.17
C ILE A 42 -0.52 60.31 15.03
N LYS A 43 -1.11 60.58 13.86
CA LYS A 43 -2.51 60.32 13.58
C LYS A 43 -2.94 58.88 13.84
N ASN A 44 -3.88 58.70 14.75
CA ASN A 44 -4.48 57.42 15.09
C ASN A 44 -5.95 57.59 15.55
N PRO A 45 -6.84 58.04 14.66
CA PRO A 45 -8.21 58.40 15.00
C PRO A 45 -9.03 57.22 15.61
N ASP A 46 -8.57 55.98 15.55
CA ASP A 46 -9.13 54.81 16.21
C ASP A 46 -8.67 54.62 17.64
N GLN A 47 -7.60 55.34 18.05
CA GLN A 47 -7.04 55.31 19.41
C GLN A 47 -6.69 53.91 19.89
N ALA A 48 -6.22 53.03 18.96
CA ALA A 48 -5.81 51.67 19.27
C ALA A 48 -4.71 51.69 20.35
N ASN A 49 -4.78 50.76 21.27
CA ASN A 49 -3.86 50.61 22.39
C ASN A 49 -4.04 49.19 22.97
N PHE A 50 -3.15 48.29 22.56
CA PHE A 50 -3.31 46.88 22.82
C PHE A 50 -2.99 46.49 24.27
N ASP A 51 -1.96 47.11 24.85
CA ASP A 51 -1.49 46.83 26.20
C ASP A 51 -2.14 47.71 27.29
N GLU A 52 -2.96 48.68 26.87
CA GLU A 52 -3.69 49.61 27.75
C GLU A 52 -2.76 50.51 28.56
N ASP A 53 -1.56 50.80 28.10
CA ASP A 53 -0.65 51.75 28.75
C ASP A 53 -0.96 53.23 28.41
N ALA A 54 0.03 54.13 28.41
CA ALA A 54 -0.19 55.56 28.16
C ALA A 54 0.01 55.96 26.68
N ALA A 55 0.64 55.13 25.89
CA ALA A 55 0.87 55.34 24.46
C ALA A 55 -0.13 54.48 23.67
N GLY A 56 -0.49 54.93 22.49
CA GLY A 56 -1.26 54.10 21.57
C GLY A 56 -0.35 53.36 20.59
N ASP A 57 -0.83 52.26 20.01
CA ASP A 57 -0.06 51.39 19.09
C ASP A 57 0.68 52.17 17.97
N ALA A 58 0.11 53.26 17.52
CA ALA A 58 0.73 54.09 16.47
C ALA A 58 2.02 54.80 16.89
N CYS A 59 2.26 55.02 18.18
CA CYS A 59 3.37 55.76 18.74
C CYS A 59 4.10 55.01 19.84
N ASP A 60 3.65 53.80 20.17
CA ASP A 60 4.37 52.93 21.06
C ASP A 60 5.53 52.24 20.32
N ALA A 61 6.45 51.72 21.01
CA ALA A 61 7.58 50.97 20.46
C ALA A 61 7.57 49.51 20.87
N ASP A 62 6.60 49.13 21.73
CA ASP A 62 6.44 47.77 22.30
C ASP A 62 4.96 47.61 22.64
N ASP A 63 4.16 47.30 21.58
CA ASP A 63 2.69 47.39 21.60
C ASP A 63 2.02 46.40 22.56
N ASP A 64 2.71 45.34 23.01
CA ASP A 64 2.19 44.37 23.97
C ASP A 64 2.91 44.33 25.30
N ASN A 65 3.93 45.22 25.48
CA ASN A 65 4.71 45.39 26.71
C ASN A 65 5.42 44.09 27.19
N ASP A 66 5.82 43.19 26.27
CA ASP A 66 6.59 42.01 26.64
C ASP A 66 8.10 42.26 26.84
N GLY A 67 8.57 43.44 26.46
CA GLY A 67 9.96 43.89 26.59
C GLY A 67 10.78 43.76 25.33
N VAL A 68 10.22 43.35 24.21
CA VAL A 68 10.82 43.30 22.88
C VAL A 68 10.15 44.35 22.00
N PRO A 69 10.89 45.34 21.45
CA PRO A 69 10.29 46.34 20.57
C PRO A 69 9.67 45.71 19.31
N ASP A 70 8.55 46.24 18.82
CA ASP A 70 7.79 45.75 17.65
C ASP A 70 8.67 45.47 16.42
N LEU A 71 9.67 46.28 16.17
CA LEU A 71 10.60 46.08 15.04
C LEU A 71 11.50 44.86 15.19
N GLN A 72 11.57 44.28 16.38
CA GLN A 72 12.37 43.10 16.73
C GLN A 72 11.52 41.94 17.18
N ASP A 73 10.22 42.18 17.34
CA ASP A 73 9.25 41.17 17.72
C ASP A 73 8.54 40.58 16.51
N ALA A 74 8.45 39.26 16.47
CA ALA A 74 7.71 38.53 15.44
C ALA A 74 6.17 38.53 15.66
N PHE A 75 5.75 38.90 16.89
CA PHE A 75 4.34 38.90 17.31
C PHE A 75 3.97 40.14 18.12
N PRO A 76 4.09 41.39 17.59
CA PRO A 76 3.96 42.66 18.32
C PRO A 76 2.66 42.88 19.11
N PHE A 77 1.73 41.98 19.09
CA PHE A 77 0.44 41.97 19.77
C PHE A 77 0.18 40.67 20.57
N ASP A 78 1.23 39.91 20.95
CA ASP A 78 1.10 38.68 21.73
C ASP A 78 2.19 38.60 22.80
N PRO A 79 1.94 39.14 24.01
CA PRO A 79 2.94 39.28 25.07
C PRO A 79 3.51 37.94 25.59
N ASP A 80 3.04 36.84 25.11
CA ASP A 80 3.55 35.50 25.42
C ASP A 80 4.53 34.97 24.35
N LYS A 81 4.76 35.72 23.24
CA LYS A 81 5.57 35.29 22.09
C LYS A 81 6.44 36.42 21.52
N THR A 82 7.73 36.26 21.64
CA THR A 82 8.73 37.18 21.11
C THR A 82 9.48 36.73 19.87
N GLU A 83 9.52 35.40 19.62
CA GLU A 83 10.32 34.79 18.56
C GLU A 83 9.54 33.73 17.80
N ILE A 84 9.75 33.64 16.50
CA ILE A 84 9.35 32.45 15.71
C ILE A 84 10.34 31.35 16.08
N ILE A 85 9.90 30.36 16.86
CA ILE A 85 10.72 29.19 17.19
C ILE A 85 10.56 28.22 16.03
N PHE A 86 11.60 28.09 15.22
CA PHE A 86 11.73 27.03 14.23
C PHE A 86 12.12 25.76 14.97
N VAL A 87 11.21 24.81 15.04
CA VAL A 87 11.46 23.49 15.61
C VAL A 87 11.68 22.51 14.45
N ASP A 88 12.88 21.96 14.37
CA ASP A 88 13.28 20.87 13.49
C ASP A 88 13.78 19.74 14.39
N THR A 89 12.87 18.83 14.75
CA THR A 89 13.11 17.84 15.82
C THR A 89 14.09 16.76 15.40
N ASP A 90 14.10 16.36 14.13
CA ASP A 90 14.97 15.29 13.62
C ASP A 90 16.21 15.79 12.90
N ASN A 91 16.31 17.10 12.66
CA ASN A 91 17.41 17.80 12.03
C ASN A 91 17.65 17.41 10.56
N ASP A 92 16.59 17.30 9.78
CA ASP A 92 16.66 17.03 8.34
C ASP A 92 16.65 18.32 7.49
N GLY A 93 16.39 19.46 8.11
CA GLY A 93 16.39 20.80 7.51
C GLY A 93 14.98 21.34 7.21
N LEU A 94 13.94 20.66 7.64
CA LEU A 94 12.55 21.09 7.57
C LEU A 94 12.00 21.32 8.97
N GLU A 95 11.09 22.27 9.09
CA GLU A 95 10.41 22.55 10.36
C GLU A 95 9.30 21.52 10.60
N ASP A 96 9.10 21.14 11.87
CA ASP A 96 8.09 20.13 12.24
C ASP A 96 6.70 20.41 11.66
N ASP A 97 6.32 21.68 11.52
CA ASP A 97 5.02 22.10 10.96
C ASP A 97 4.94 21.94 9.43
N ALA A 98 6.08 21.85 8.76
CA ALA A 98 6.20 21.68 7.31
C ALA A 98 6.69 20.28 6.91
N ASP A 99 7.00 19.45 7.90
CA ASP A 99 7.56 18.13 7.75
C ASP A 99 6.47 17.06 7.87
N ASN A 100 6.41 16.16 6.88
CA ASN A 100 5.47 15.03 6.90
C ASN A 100 5.94 13.85 7.77
N CYS A 101 7.21 13.91 8.30
CA CYS A 101 7.74 12.95 9.28
C CYS A 101 8.57 13.62 10.39
N PRO A 102 8.04 14.50 11.25
CA PRO A 102 8.78 15.38 12.17
C PRO A 102 9.73 14.71 13.18
N LEU A 103 9.77 13.39 13.22
CA LEU A 103 10.58 12.58 14.14
C LEU A 103 11.55 11.64 13.42
N LYS A 104 11.55 11.64 12.07
CA LYS A 104 12.39 10.77 11.24
C LYS A 104 12.86 11.52 10.01
N GLN A 105 14.18 11.70 9.90
CA GLN A 105 14.79 12.44 8.78
C GLN A 105 14.34 11.97 7.41
N ASN A 106 13.74 12.85 6.65
CA ASN A 106 13.28 12.63 5.29
C ASN A 106 13.24 13.93 4.46
N ALA A 107 14.36 14.61 4.38
CA ALA A 107 14.50 15.91 3.71
C ALA A 107 13.96 15.96 2.24
N ASP A 108 13.72 14.82 1.60
CA ASP A 108 13.10 14.71 0.29
C ASP A 108 11.57 14.71 0.34
N GLN A 109 10.98 14.54 1.54
CA GLN A 109 9.54 14.54 1.80
C GLN A 109 8.77 13.54 0.93
N GLY A 110 9.36 12.35 0.70
CA GLY A 110 8.70 11.25 0.00
C GLY A 110 7.33 10.96 0.63
N ASN A 111 6.32 10.82 -0.23
CA ASN A 111 4.96 10.54 0.16
C ASN A 111 4.22 10.01 -1.08
N TYR A 112 4.11 8.69 -1.19
CA TYR A 112 3.64 8.02 -2.40
C TYR A 112 2.14 8.13 -2.57
N ASP A 113 1.38 7.94 -1.50
CA ASP A 113 -0.10 7.97 -1.52
C ASP A 113 -0.69 9.39 -1.39
N GLY A 114 0.14 10.36 -0.96
CA GLY A 114 -0.24 11.76 -0.83
C GLY A 114 -1.12 12.05 0.39
N ASP A 115 -1.07 11.22 1.39
CA ASP A 115 -1.78 11.45 2.65
C ASP A 115 -1.03 12.43 3.57
N ARG A 116 -1.17 12.32 4.90
CA ARG A 116 -0.53 13.22 5.87
C ARG A 116 0.91 12.83 6.19
N TYR A 117 1.23 11.55 6.12
CA TYR A 117 2.51 11.01 6.55
C TYR A 117 3.44 10.83 5.35
N GLY A 118 4.74 10.91 5.58
CA GLY A 118 5.74 10.58 4.56
C GLY A 118 6.14 9.11 4.65
N ASP A 119 6.59 8.53 3.53
CA ASP A 119 6.95 7.12 3.39
C ASP A 119 7.86 6.59 4.53
N VAL A 120 8.76 7.43 5.04
CA VAL A 120 9.69 7.03 6.12
C VAL A 120 8.99 6.78 7.46
N CYS A 121 7.85 7.40 7.71
CA CYS A 121 7.11 7.31 8.97
C CYS A 121 5.69 6.76 8.82
N ASP A 122 5.24 6.55 7.59
CA ASP A 122 3.99 5.89 7.31
C ASP A 122 4.14 4.37 7.54
N PRO A 123 3.18 3.68 8.05
CA PRO A 123 3.15 2.22 8.11
C PRO A 123 2.49 1.55 6.90
N ASP A 124 1.92 2.30 5.93
CA ASP A 124 1.19 1.81 4.76
C ASP A 124 1.32 2.84 3.63
N ASP A 125 2.52 2.86 2.98
CA ASP A 125 2.98 3.92 2.07
C ASP A 125 2.10 4.13 0.82
N ASP A 126 1.26 3.17 0.45
CA ASP A 126 0.38 3.26 -0.73
C ASP A 126 -1.12 3.24 -0.37
N ASN A 127 -1.45 3.15 0.94
CA ASN A 127 -2.81 3.16 1.49
C ASN A 127 -3.73 2.06 0.89
N ASP A 128 -3.17 0.88 0.60
CA ASP A 128 -3.97 -0.25 0.11
C ASP A 128 -4.61 -1.07 1.24
N GLY A 129 -4.22 -0.80 2.49
CA GLY A 129 -4.70 -1.44 3.71
C GLY A 129 -3.80 -2.56 4.21
N VAL A 130 -2.63 -2.75 3.61
CA VAL A 130 -1.58 -3.67 4.04
C VAL A 130 -0.38 -2.85 4.50
N ALA A 131 0.10 -3.11 5.72
CA ALA A 131 1.25 -2.36 6.23
C ALA A 131 2.54 -2.77 5.50
N ASP A 132 3.44 -1.81 5.23
CA ASP A 132 4.71 -2.01 4.50
C ASP A 132 5.54 -3.19 5.00
N GLU A 133 5.53 -3.41 6.32
CA GLU A 133 6.27 -4.52 6.96
C GLU A 133 5.85 -5.89 6.44
N ILE A 134 4.62 -6.02 5.95
CA ILE A 134 4.02 -7.25 5.45
C ILE A 134 3.49 -7.10 4.02
N ASP A 135 3.60 -5.91 3.43
CA ASP A 135 3.23 -5.68 2.06
C ASP A 135 4.37 -6.06 1.12
N PHE A 136 3.96 -6.72 0.05
CA PHE A 136 4.82 -7.16 -1.03
C PHE A 136 5.27 -6.03 -1.96
N ALA A 137 4.49 -4.97 -2.07
CA ALA A 137 4.76 -3.84 -2.93
C ALA A 137 4.39 -2.51 -2.25
N PRO A 138 5.09 -2.11 -1.16
CA PRO A 138 4.73 -0.99 -0.30
C PRO A 138 4.49 0.37 -0.98
N LEU A 139 4.76 0.47 -2.27
CA LEU A 139 4.57 1.66 -3.10
C LEU A 139 3.67 1.39 -4.33
N ASP A 140 2.81 0.36 -4.30
CA ASP A 140 1.92 0.05 -5.43
C ASP A 140 0.59 -0.55 -4.96
N ALA A 141 -0.35 0.28 -4.57
CA ALA A 141 -1.70 -0.07 -4.10
C ALA A 141 -2.51 -1.00 -5.02
N SER A 142 -1.99 -1.33 -6.20
CA SER A 142 -2.57 -2.35 -7.08
C SER A 142 -2.02 -3.76 -6.85
N ARG A 143 -1.07 -3.93 -5.92
CA ARG A 143 -0.31 -5.16 -5.68
C ARG A 143 -0.32 -5.58 -4.21
N TYR A 144 -1.47 -5.70 -3.63
CA TYR A 144 -1.69 -6.10 -2.24
C TYR A 144 -1.70 -7.62 -2.06
N LEU A 145 -0.59 -8.29 -2.20
CA LEU A 145 -0.48 -9.65 -1.67
C LEU A 145 -0.14 -9.55 -0.18
N GLN A 146 -1.13 -9.80 0.66
CA GLN A 146 -0.97 -9.77 2.12
C GLN A 146 0.04 -10.84 2.55
N GLY A 147 1.15 -10.43 3.13
CA GLY A 147 2.12 -11.33 3.74
C GLY A 147 3.15 -11.94 2.78
N ARG A 148 4.08 -12.72 3.33
CA ARG A 148 5.12 -13.41 2.58
C ARG A 148 4.52 -14.51 1.71
N GLN A 149 4.52 -14.31 0.40
CA GLN A 149 4.08 -15.32 -0.55
C GLN A 149 5.21 -16.28 -0.88
N LYS A 150 4.98 -17.57 -0.65
CA LYS A 150 5.83 -18.63 -1.22
C LYS A 150 5.18 -19.26 -2.43
N ALA A 151 5.99 -19.71 -3.37
CA ALA A 151 5.50 -20.37 -4.58
C ALA A 151 6.20 -21.71 -4.82
N ILE A 152 5.45 -22.71 -5.26
CA ILE A 152 5.96 -24.02 -5.68
C ILE A 152 5.61 -24.23 -7.16
N ILE A 153 6.61 -24.41 -8.00
CA ILE A 153 6.44 -24.71 -9.43
C ILE A 153 6.84 -26.15 -9.69
N VAL A 154 5.97 -26.92 -10.33
CA VAL A 154 6.21 -28.32 -10.70
C VAL A 154 6.07 -28.51 -12.20
N ALA A 155 7.21 -28.67 -12.88
CA ALA A 155 7.29 -29.08 -14.27
C ALA A 155 7.33 -30.62 -14.33
N GLY A 156 6.16 -31.25 -14.47
CA GLY A 156 6.00 -32.70 -14.46
C GLY A 156 6.51 -33.43 -15.71
N GLY A 157 6.18 -34.70 -15.82
CA GLY A 157 6.47 -35.56 -16.95
C GLY A 157 7.98 -35.84 -17.16
N GLY A 158 8.72 -34.83 -17.54
CA GLY A 158 10.17 -34.95 -17.77
C GLY A 158 10.57 -35.25 -19.22
N PRO A 159 11.88 -35.23 -19.52
CA PRO A 159 12.42 -35.28 -20.87
C PRO A 159 12.55 -36.73 -21.42
N TYR A 160 11.57 -37.59 -21.23
CA TYR A 160 11.61 -38.93 -21.81
C TYR A 160 11.05 -38.96 -23.25
N ARG A 161 11.41 -39.96 -24.03
CA ARG A 161 11.25 -39.96 -25.47
C ARG A 161 9.80 -39.82 -25.95
N SER A 162 8.82 -40.34 -25.20
CA SER A 162 7.39 -40.28 -25.54
C SER A 162 6.72 -39.00 -25.07
N ASN A 163 7.34 -38.20 -24.20
CA ASN A 163 6.80 -36.91 -23.75
C ASN A 163 7.09 -35.79 -24.77
N ALA A 164 6.22 -35.63 -25.75
CA ALA A 164 6.29 -34.55 -26.74
C ALA A 164 5.92 -33.18 -26.12
N LEU A 165 5.34 -33.16 -24.91
CA LEU A 165 4.91 -31.95 -24.23
C LEU A 165 6.04 -31.25 -23.48
N TRP A 166 7.14 -31.98 -23.14
CA TRP A 166 8.22 -31.47 -22.31
C TRP A 166 8.75 -30.07 -22.70
N PRO A 167 8.98 -29.72 -24.00
CA PRO A 167 9.41 -28.36 -24.33
C PRO A 167 8.41 -27.28 -23.91
N ALA A 168 7.12 -27.54 -24.03
CA ALA A 168 6.06 -26.62 -23.61
C ALA A 168 5.96 -26.53 -22.09
N THR A 169 6.00 -27.67 -21.39
CA THR A 169 6.02 -27.76 -19.92
C THR A 169 7.13 -26.90 -19.33
N ARG A 170 8.36 -27.13 -19.78
CA ARG A 170 9.53 -26.36 -19.35
C ARG A 170 9.37 -24.85 -19.63
N SER A 171 8.90 -24.52 -20.84
CA SER A 171 8.70 -23.12 -21.23
C SER A 171 7.72 -22.41 -20.32
N MET A 172 6.61 -23.07 -19.97
CA MET A 172 5.57 -22.50 -19.12
C MET A 172 5.98 -22.43 -17.65
N ALA A 173 6.69 -23.43 -17.14
CA ALA A 173 7.21 -23.42 -15.79
C ALA A 173 8.26 -22.29 -15.59
N ASN A 174 9.18 -22.12 -16.55
CA ASN A 174 10.14 -21.02 -16.54
C ASN A 174 9.45 -19.65 -16.71
N PHE A 175 8.34 -19.58 -17.43
CA PHE A 175 7.57 -18.36 -17.56
C PHE A 175 6.86 -18.03 -16.24
N ALA A 176 6.29 -19.01 -15.57
CA ALA A 176 5.68 -18.86 -14.26
C ALA A 176 6.68 -18.30 -13.23
N HIS A 177 7.89 -18.88 -13.18
CA HIS A 177 8.97 -18.41 -12.31
C HIS A 177 9.26 -16.91 -12.54
N LYS A 178 9.47 -16.50 -13.79
CA LYS A 178 9.72 -15.09 -14.13
C LYS A 178 8.53 -14.18 -13.85
N ALA A 179 7.30 -14.68 -14.02
CA ALA A 179 6.10 -13.92 -13.73
C ALA A 179 5.95 -13.65 -12.22
N LEU A 180 6.28 -14.64 -11.39
CA LEU A 180 6.33 -14.49 -9.93
C LEU A 180 7.41 -13.48 -9.50
N GLU A 181 8.63 -13.61 -10.03
CA GLU A 181 9.70 -12.62 -9.79
C GLU A 181 9.30 -11.19 -10.21
N SER A 182 8.59 -11.04 -11.34
CA SER A 182 8.13 -9.72 -11.80
C SER A 182 7.02 -9.12 -10.94
N GLN A 183 6.35 -9.95 -10.15
CA GLN A 183 5.40 -9.54 -9.11
C GLN A 183 6.09 -9.46 -7.73
N GLY A 184 7.48 -9.61 -7.70
CA GLY A 184 8.39 -9.42 -6.60
C GLY A 184 8.45 -10.59 -5.61
N VAL A 185 7.89 -11.77 -5.92
CA VAL A 185 8.21 -12.96 -5.11
C VAL A 185 9.73 -13.16 -5.15
N ASP A 186 10.35 -13.16 -3.97
CA ASP A 186 11.80 -13.35 -3.90
C ASP A 186 12.17 -14.72 -4.50
N PRO A 187 13.22 -14.82 -5.31
CA PRO A 187 13.68 -16.11 -5.83
C PRO A 187 13.89 -17.18 -4.75
N GLU A 188 14.25 -16.79 -3.52
CA GLU A 188 14.39 -17.72 -2.38
C GLU A 188 13.02 -18.25 -1.86
N ASP A 189 11.93 -17.58 -2.21
CA ASP A 189 10.55 -17.95 -1.90
C ASP A 189 9.84 -18.70 -3.06
N ILE A 190 10.59 -19.06 -4.09
CA ILE A 190 10.11 -19.91 -5.18
C ILE A 190 10.82 -21.26 -5.11
N TRP A 191 10.09 -22.34 -4.82
CA TRP A 191 10.63 -23.72 -4.89
C TRP A 191 10.27 -24.34 -6.23
N TYR A 192 11.26 -24.43 -7.13
CA TYR A 192 11.05 -24.95 -8.47
C TYR A 192 11.54 -26.39 -8.61
N LEU A 193 10.62 -27.32 -8.93
CA LEU A 193 10.90 -28.71 -9.20
C LEU A 193 10.85 -28.99 -10.70
N SER A 194 11.93 -29.52 -11.26
CA SER A 194 12.06 -29.90 -12.67
C SER A 194 13.11 -30.98 -12.90
N TYR A 195 13.28 -31.39 -14.14
CA TYR A 195 14.21 -32.48 -14.54
C TYR A 195 15.55 -31.94 -15.10
N GLU A 196 15.68 -30.66 -15.28
CA GLU A 196 16.89 -30.07 -15.86
C GLU A 196 17.87 -29.60 -14.79
N ASN A 197 19.13 -29.41 -15.20
CA ASN A 197 20.15 -28.83 -14.35
C ASN A 197 20.24 -27.32 -14.66
N ASP A 198 19.29 -26.56 -14.13
CA ASP A 198 19.21 -25.11 -14.24
C ASP A 198 19.43 -24.51 -12.84
N PRO A 199 20.13 -23.39 -12.68
CA PRO A 199 20.37 -22.78 -11.37
C PRO A 199 19.08 -22.37 -10.62
N ASN A 200 17.97 -22.21 -11.29
CA ASN A 200 16.69 -21.89 -10.67
C ASN A 200 15.90 -23.14 -10.20
N ILE A 201 16.44 -24.34 -10.41
CA ILE A 201 15.76 -25.59 -10.03
C ILE A 201 16.30 -26.09 -8.70
N ASP A 202 15.43 -26.17 -7.68
CA ASP A 202 15.78 -26.57 -6.32
C ASP A 202 15.80 -28.08 -6.13
N ALA A 203 14.94 -28.80 -6.83
CA ALA A 203 14.82 -30.23 -6.68
C ALA A 203 14.32 -30.96 -7.96
N ALA A 204 14.60 -32.25 -8.04
CA ALA A 204 13.99 -33.12 -9.04
C ALA A 204 12.52 -33.33 -8.74
N VAL A 205 11.70 -33.49 -9.81
CA VAL A 205 10.28 -33.81 -9.69
C VAL A 205 10.12 -35.24 -9.20
N THR A 206 9.74 -35.38 -7.94
CA THR A 206 9.35 -36.64 -7.31
C THR A 206 8.21 -36.38 -6.34
N ARG A 207 7.40 -37.40 -6.07
CA ARG A 207 6.34 -37.30 -5.08
C ARG A 207 6.87 -36.82 -3.71
N ALA A 208 7.99 -37.40 -3.25
CA ALA A 208 8.61 -37.00 -1.98
C ALA A 208 9.14 -35.56 -2.01
N GLY A 209 9.69 -35.09 -3.14
CA GLY A 209 10.16 -33.72 -3.32
C GLY A 209 9.03 -32.70 -3.23
N ILE A 210 7.89 -32.98 -3.90
CA ILE A 210 6.71 -32.12 -3.84
C ILE A 210 6.10 -32.11 -2.44
N GLN A 211 5.95 -33.29 -1.82
CA GLN A 211 5.51 -33.38 -0.42
C GLN A 211 6.36 -32.51 0.49
N LYS A 212 7.68 -32.63 0.39
CA LYS A 212 8.62 -31.85 1.20
C LYS A 212 8.46 -30.34 0.96
N ALA A 213 8.35 -29.92 -0.28
CA ALA A 213 8.13 -28.52 -0.62
C ALA A 213 6.86 -27.96 0.04
N ILE A 214 5.75 -28.69 -0.04
CA ILE A 214 4.46 -28.26 0.51
C ILE A 214 4.47 -28.35 2.06
N THR A 215 4.80 -29.53 2.62
CA THR A 215 4.54 -29.81 4.05
C THR A 215 5.70 -29.43 4.98
N GLU A 216 6.90 -29.16 4.47
CA GLU A 216 8.07 -28.84 5.29
C GLU A 216 8.64 -27.44 4.98
N TRP A 217 8.85 -27.12 3.69
CA TRP A 217 9.46 -25.85 3.32
C TRP A 217 8.46 -24.70 3.39
N ALA A 218 7.26 -24.83 2.81
CA ALA A 218 6.27 -23.77 2.83
C ALA A 218 5.73 -23.49 4.25
N SER A 219 5.65 -24.51 5.09
CA SER A 219 5.18 -24.43 6.47
C SER A 219 6.29 -24.41 7.52
N ASN A 220 7.55 -24.10 7.13
CA ASN A 220 8.67 -24.05 8.06
C ASN A 220 8.41 -23.04 9.18
N PRO A 221 8.36 -23.45 10.48
CA PRO A 221 8.03 -22.54 11.57
C PRO A 221 9.01 -21.38 11.77
N ALA A 222 10.25 -21.50 11.26
CA ALA A 222 11.24 -20.42 11.33
C ALA A 222 11.09 -19.41 10.18
N ASP A 223 10.34 -19.76 9.16
CA ASP A 223 10.18 -19.01 7.92
C ASP A 223 8.92 -19.50 7.17
N PRO A 224 7.72 -19.32 7.75
CA PRO A 224 6.48 -19.81 7.14
C PRO A 224 6.08 -18.94 5.94
N ALA A 225 5.34 -19.55 5.00
CA ALA A 225 4.55 -18.76 4.07
C ALA A 225 3.39 -18.10 4.83
N ASP A 226 3.00 -16.89 4.44
CA ASP A 226 1.68 -16.41 4.74
C ASP A 226 0.69 -16.99 3.73
N ASP A 227 0.90 -16.78 2.44
CA ASP A 227 0.15 -17.44 1.38
C ASP A 227 1.04 -18.38 0.56
N LEU A 228 0.46 -19.46 0.06
CA LEU A 228 1.15 -20.43 -0.78
C LEU A 228 0.51 -20.54 -2.16
N LEU A 229 1.27 -20.22 -3.23
CA LEU A 229 0.89 -20.49 -4.60
C LEU A 229 1.56 -21.78 -5.10
N VAL A 230 0.80 -22.71 -5.66
CA VAL A 230 1.30 -23.96 -6.23
C VAL A 230 0.87 -24.07 -7.69
N TYR A 231 1.83 -24.22 -8.60
CA TYR A 231 1.59 -24.34 -10.03
C TYR A 231 2.13 -25.67 -10.57
N PHE A 232 1.23 -26.44 -11.20
CA PHE A 232 1.55 -27.71 -11.86
C PHE A 232 1.29 -27.63 -13.34
N VAL A 233 2.22 -28.13 -14.15
CA VAL A 233 2.10 -28.17 -15.61
C VAL A 233 2.75 -29.42 -16.19
N ASP A 234 2.05 -30.18 -16.98
CA ASP A 234 2.41 -31.29 -17.89
C ASP A 234 1.19 -32.15 -18.24
N HIS A 235 1.39 -33.45 -18.37
CA HIS A 235 0.35 -34.45 -18.56
C HIS A 235 -0.47 -34.68 -17.28
N GLY A 236 -1.76 -34.90 -17.46
CA GLY A 236 -2.67 -35.26 -16.38
C GLY A 236 -3.75 -36.20 -16.86
N GLY A 237 -4.51 -36.72 -15.92
CA GLY A 237 -5.64 -37.60 -16.12
C GLY A 237 -6.69 -37.43 -15.04
N GLU A 238 -7.71 -38.23 -15.02
CA GLU A 238 -8.75 -38.19 -13.99
C GLU A 238 -8.15 -38.43 -12.60
N GLY A 239 -8.11 -37.38 -11.76
CA GLY A 239 -7.59 -37.41 -10.41
C GLY A 239 -6.09 -37.67 -10.30
N VAL A 240 -5.31 -37.54 -11.38
CA VAL A 240 -3.86 -37.79 -11.36
C VAL A 240 -3.06 -36.76 -12.17
N PHE A 241 -1.86 -36.48 -11.71
CA PHE A 241 -0.83 -35.68 -12.40
C PHE A 241 0.41 -36.57 -12.66
N GLU A 242 0.98 -36.46 -13.85
CA GLU A 242 2.14 -37.26 -14.25
C GLU A 242 3.44 -36.60 -13.79
N LEU A 243 4.14 -37.25 -12.86
CA LEU A 243 5.45 -36.79 -12.40
C LEU A 243 6.55 -37.28 -13.33
N SER A 244 6.46 -38.53 -13.80
CA SER A 244 7.40 -39.14 -14.73
C SER A 244 6.70 -40.26 -15.54
N GLU A 245 7.42 -40.92 -16.46
CA GLU A 245 6.93 -42.07 -17.19
C GLU A 245 6.34 -43.19 -16.30
N THR A 246 6.71 -43.22 -15.01
CA THR A 246 6.35 -44.32 -14.09
C THR A 246 5.76 -43.84 -12.77
N GLU A 247 5.73 -42.56 -12.50
CA GLU A 247 5.24 -42.01 -11.23
C GLU A 247 4.10 -41.03 -11.45
N LEU A 248 3.02 -41.24 -10.73
CA LEU A 248 1.84 -40.37 -10.71
C LEU A 248 1.64 -39.78 -9.31
N LEU A 249 1.11 -38.57 -9.25
CA LEU A 249 0.59 -37.94 -8.04
C LEU A 249 -0.94 -37.93 -8.11
N THR A 250 -1.59 -38.36 -7.04
CA THR A 250 -3.05 -38.34 -6.97
C THR A 250 -3.59 -37.04 -6.37
N ALA A 251 -4.82 -36.69 -6.68
CA ALA A 251 -5.49 -35.56 -6.10
C ALA A 251 -5.64 -35.70 -4.57
N GLU A 252 -5.92 -36.91 -4.08
CA GLU A 252 -6.04 -37.20 -2.64
C GLU A 252 -4.73 -36.97 -1.88
N ASP A 253 -3.58 -37.33 -2.48
CA ASP A 253 -2.29 -37.07 -1.86
C ASP A 253 -2.03 -35.57 -1.73
N LEU A 254 -2.30 -34.83 -2.81
CA LEU A 254 -2.07 -33.39 -2.86
C LEU A 254 -3.01 -32.63 -1.90
N ASP A 255 -4.27 -33.05 -1.84
CA ASP A 255 -5.25 -32.50 -0.90
C ASP A 255 -4.78 -32.66 0.56
N GLY A 256 -4.37 -33.86 0.97
CA GLY A 256 -3.84 -34.10 2.32
C GLY A 256 -2.56 -33.32 2.65
N TRP A 257 -1.75 -32.98 1.64
CA TRP A 257 -0.58 -32.11 1.84
C TRP A 257 -0.98 -30.64 1.96
N PHE A 258 -1.98 -30.21 1.19
CA PHE A 258 -2.55 -28.87 1.32
C PHE A 258 -3.22 -28.67 2.68
N ASP A 259 -3.98 -29.64 3.17
CA ASP A 259 -4.53 -29.61 4.53
C ASP A 259 -3.44 -29.45 5.58
N THR A 260 -2.31 -30.13 5.38
CA THR A 260 -1.17 -30.04 6.29
C THR A 260 -0.54 -28.64 6.28
N VAL A 261 -0.33 -28.03 5.11
CA VAL A 261 0.26 -26.68 5.04
C VAL A 261 -0.72 -25.62 5.53
N GLU A 262 -1.98 -25.71 5.19
CA GLU A 262 -3.05 -24.77 5.62
C GLU A 262 -3.17 -24.70 7.15
N ALA A 263 -2.94 -25.81 7.84
CA ALA A 263 -2.92 -25.83 9.30
C ALA A 263 -1.71 -25.07 9.92
N ASN A 264 -0.70 -24.73 9.13
CA ASN A 264 0.58 -24.19 9.59
C ASN A 264 0.95 -22.83 8.98
N ILE A 265 0.18 -22.30 8.03
CA ILE A 265 0.35 -20.97 7.44
C ILE A 265 -0.77 -20.05 7.90
N THR A 266 -0.57 -18.73 7.83
CA THR A 266 -1.58 -17.75 8.26
C THR A 266 -2.66 -17.53 7.22
N GLY A 267 -2.30 -17.43 5.96
CA GLY A 267 -3.19 -17.18 4.83
C GLY A 267 -3.70 -18.45 4.15
N ASN A 268 -3.72 -18.47 2.83
CA ASN A 268 -4.46 -19.38 2.00
C ASN A 268 -3.57 -20.14 1.00
N VAL A 269 -4.13 -21.17 0.36
CA VAL A 269 -3.47 -21.90 -0.71
C VAL A 269 -4.15 -21.58 -2.06
N THR A 270 -3.34 -21.18 -3.04
CA THR A 270 -3.74 -21.05 -4.44
C THR A 270 -3.13 -22.19 -5.25
N PHE A 271 -3.95 -23.02 -5.87
CA PHE A 271 -3.50 -24.11 -6.72
C PHE A 271 -3.88 -23.87 -8.19
N ILE A 272 -2.86 -23.77 -9.04
CA ILE A 272 -3.02 -23.58 -10.50
C ILE A 272 -2.56 -24.86 -11.19
N TYR A 273 -3.47 -25.49 -11.95
CA TYR A 273 -3.21 -26.77 -12.58
C TYR A 273 -3.51 -26.72 -14.09
N ASP A 274 -2.45 -26.83 -14.92
CA ASP A 274 -2.56 -26.86 -16.38
C ASP A 274 -2.16 -28.23 -16.94
N ALA A 275 -3.15 -29.06 -17.12
CA ALA A 275 -3.03 -30.43 -17.65
C ALA A 275 -4.35 -30.93 -18.24
N CYS A 276 -4.32 -32.09 -18.94
CA CYS A 276 -5.53 -32.79 -19.32
C CYS A 276 -6.34 -33.16 -18.07
N GLN A 277 -7.66 -32.97 -18.14
CA GLN A 277 -8.60 -33.31 -17.06
C GLN A 277 -8.34 -32.64 -15.72
N ALA A 278 -7.70 -31.45 -15.75
CA ALA A 278 -7.34 -30.70 -14.53
C ALA A 278 -8.54 -30.46 -13.60
N GLY A 279 -9.71 -30.22 -14.16
CA GLY A 279 -10.95 -30.02 -13.38
C GLY A 279 -11.41 -31.24 -12.58
N SER A 280 -10.81 -32.43 -12.80
CA SER A 280 -11.10 -33.60 -11.97
C SER A 280 -10.57 -33.52 -10.55
N PHE A 281 -9.63 -32.58 -10.28
CA PHE A 281 -9.09 -32.28 -8.95
C PHE A 281 -10.07 -31.48 -8.08
N LEU A 282 -10.87 -30.59 -8.65
CA LEU A 282 -11.72 -29.66 -7.90
C LEU A 282 -12.54 -30.31 -6.77
N PRO A 283 -13.25 -31.44 -6.99
CA PRO A 283 -14.09 -32.02 -5.94
C PRO A 283 -13.34 -32.49 -4.69
N LEU A 284 -12.01 -32.62 -4.78
CA LEU A 284 -11.15 -33.08 -3.68
C LEU A 284 -10.35 -31.91 -3.05
N MET A 285 -10.24 -30.78 -3.75
CA MET A 285 -9.43 -29.64 -3.30
C MET A 285 -10.20 -28.71 -2.36
N THR A 286 -10.77 -29.24 -1.29
CA THR A 286 -11.54 -28.48 -0.31
C THR A 286 -10.63 -28.10 0.87
N ALA A 287 -10.53 -26.80 1.18
CA ALA A 287 -9.72 -26.31 2.30
C ALA A 287 -10.23 -26.80 3.66
N ILE A 288 -9.32 -26.86 4.65
CA ILE A 288 -9.70 -27.14 6.04
C ILE A 288 -10.58 -26.03 6.62
N GLU A 289 -11.31 -26.31 7.70
CA GLU A 289 -12.19 -25.33 8.34
C GLU A 289 -11.46 -24.03 8.72
N GLY A 290 -11.99 -22.90 8.27
CA GLY A 290 -11.43 -21.56 8.54
C GLY A 290 -10.35 -21.11 7.57
N LYS A 291 -10.05 -21.90 6.53
CA LYS A 291 -9.14 -21.56 5.43
C LYS A 291 -9.87 -21.48 4.10
N GLN A 292 -9.22 -20.85 3.12
CA GLN A 292 -9.68 -20.82 1.74
C GLN A 292 -8.64 -21.49 0.85
N ARG A 293 -9.10 -22.17 -0.20
CA ARG A 293 -8.25 -22.74 -1.23
C ARG A 293 -8.81 -22.33 -2.59
N LEU A 294 -8.08 -21.45 -3.27
CA LEU A 294 -8.39 -21.09 -4.65
C LEU A 294 -7.85 -22.16 -5.60
N VAL A 295 -8.68 -22.73 -6.43
CA VAL A 295 -8.26 -23.72 -7.42
C VAL A 295 -8.54 -23.22 -8.82
N VAL A 296 -7.50 -23.15 -9.66
CA VAL A 296 -7.58 -22.81 -11.08
C VAL A 296 -7.18 -24.02 -11.91
N ALA A 297 -8.13 -24.59 -12.65
CA ALA A 297 -7.90 -25.70 -13.55
C ALA A 297 -8.04 -25.26 -15.01
N SER A 298 -7.06 -25.59 -15.85
CA SER A 298 -7.05 -25.21 -17.27
C SER A 298 -8.13 -25.86 -18.11
N THR A 299 -8.71 -26.97 -17.62
CA THR A 299 -9.72 -27.78 -18.34
C THR A 299 -10.84 -28.21 -17.40
N ALA A 300 -11.99 -28.61 -17.96
CA ALA A 300 -12.99 -29.35 -17.21
C ALA A 300 -12.52 -30.81 -16.96
N PHE A 301 -13.29 -31.55 -16.14
CA PHE A 301 -12.92 -32.88 -15.61
C PHE A 301 -12.70 -33.95 -16.69
N ASP A 302 -13.28 -33.79 -17.87
CA ASP A 302 -13.26 -34.75 -18.98
C ASP A 302 -12.57 -34.20 -20.26
N GLN A 303 -11.86 -33.08 -20.15
CA GLN A 303 -11.33 -32.35 -21.30
C GLN A 303 -9.80 -32.42 -21.40
N PRO A 304 -9.27 -32.54 -22.63
CA PRO A 304 -7.83 -32.40 -22.84
C PRO A 304 -7.39 -30.93 -22.75
N ALA A 305 -6.16 -30.69 -22.26
CA ALA A 305 -5.47 -29.45 -22.40
C ALA A 305 -4.78 -29.34 -23.76
N LEU A 306 -4.71 -28.11 -24.29
CA LEU A 306 -3.98 -27.81 -25.51
C LEU A 306 -2.68 -27.10 -25.18
N PHE A 307 -1.58 -27.68 -25.63
CA PHE A 307 -0.27 -27.02 -25.69
C PHE A 307 0.23 -27.07 -27.14
N ALA A 308 0.50 -25.92 -27.73
CA ALA A 308 1.05 -25.82 -29.07
C ALA A 308 2.11 -24.71 -29.13
N ALA A 309 2.95 -24.74 -30.18
CA ALA A 309 4.04 -23.79 -30.37
C ALA A 309 4.93 -23.66 -29.11
N ASP A 310 5.39 -24.79 -28.57
CA ASP A 310 6.23 -24.89 -27.36
C ASP A 310 5.62 -24.14 -26.15
N GLY A 311 4.30 -24.22 -26.01
CA GLY A 311 3.56 -23.62 -24.92
C GLY A 311 2.99 -22.22 -25.21
N ALA A 312 3.43 -21.53 -26.28
CA ALA A 312 2.92 -20.20 -26.62
C ALA A 312 1.41 -20.16 -26.96
N ILE A 313 0.81 -21.33 -27.19
CA ILE A 313 -0.63 -21.52 -27.24
C ILE A 313 -1.00 -22.53 -26.14
N SER A 314 -1.27 -22.02 -24.94
CA SER A 314 -1.70 -22.79 -23.78
C SER A 314 -2.49 -21.90 -22.83
N PHE A 315 -3.22 -22.51 -21.90
CA PHE A 315 -3.84 -21.74 -20.80
C PHE A 315 -2.77 -20.99 -20.00
N SER A 316 -1.69 -21.66 -19.63
CA SER A 316 -0.59 -21.10 -18.85
C SER A 316 0.06 -19.87 -19.50
N TYR A 317 0.24 -19.86 -20.83
CA TYR A 317 0.79 -18.68 -21.50
C TYR A 317 -0.06 -17.42 -21.29
N TRP A 318 -1.36 -17.53 -21.49
CA TRP A 318 -2.27 -16.40 -21.31
C TRP A 318 -2.44 -16.02 -19.85
N PHE A 319 -2.43 -16.99 -18.94
CA PHE A 319 -2.49 -16.80 -17.51
C PHE A 319 -1.25 -16.02 -17.04
N TRP A 320 -0.06 -16.57 -17.20
CA TRP A 320 1.17 -15.98 -16.69
C TRP A 320 1.56 -14.67 -17.39
N SER A 321 1.19 -14.49 -18.67
CA SER A 321 1.41 -13.19 -19.35
C SER A 321 0.53 -12.07 -18.79
N THR A 322 -0.62 -12.39 -18.22
CA THR A 322 -1.46 -11.39 -17.55
C THR A 322 -0.97 -11.19 -16.12
N PHE A 323 -0.73 -12.29 -15.40
CA PHE A 323 -0.22 -12.24 -14.04
C PHE A 323 1.09 -11.45 -13.92
N SER A 324 2.03 -11.63 -14.84
CA SER A 324 3.30 -10.89 -14.84
C SER A 324 3.17 -9.37 -14.95
N VAL A 325 2.00 -8.85 -15.30
CA VAL A 325 1.74 -7.42 -15.47
C VAL A 325 0.79 -6.89 -14.39
N THR A 326 -0.15 -7.72 -13.94
CA THR A 326 -1.23 -7.27 -13.07
C THR A 326 -1.17 -7.81 -11.64
N GLY A 327 -0.46 -8.92 -11.40
CA GLY A 327 -0.54 -9.67 -10.14
C GLY A 327 -1.89 -10.34 -9.87
N ASP A 328 -2.93 -9.98 -10.61
CA ASP A 328 -4.32 -10.40 -10.37
C ASP A 328 -4.59 -11.82 -10.92
N LEU A 329 -4.87 -12.75 -10.01
CA LEU A 329 -5.15 -14.16 -10.32
C LEU A 329 -6.44 -14.33 -11.12
N TYR A 330 -7.47 -13.55 -10.82
CA TYR A 330 -8.76 -13.69 -11.51
C TYR A 330 -8.74 -13.14 -12.93
N GLN A 331 -8.11 -11.97 -13.14
CA GLN A 331 -7.90 -11.45 -14.49
C GLN A 331 -7.03 -12.40 -15.31
N SER A 332 -6.02 -13.01 -14.70
CA SER A 332 -5.15 -14.01 -15.33
C SER A 332 -5.95 -15.26 -15.73
N TYR A 333 -6.81 -15.75 -14.83
CA TYR A 333 -7.74 -16.84 -15.15
C TYR A 333 -8.67 -16.49 -16.31
N LEU A 334 -9.31 -15.31 -16.26
CA LEU A 334 -10.22 -14.86 -17.33
C LEU A 334 -9.48 -14.75 -18.67
N ARG A 335 -8.25 -14.28 -18.66
CA ARG A 335 -7.41 -14.17 -19.87
C ARG A 335 -7.05 -15.55 -20.42
N GLY A 336 -6.62 -16.48 -19.56
CA GLY A 336 -6.36 -17.88 -19.91
C GLY A 336 -7.59 -18.55 -20.54
N LYS A 337 -8.72 -18.48 -19.85
CA LYS A 337 -10.02 -19.01 -20.31
C LYS A 337 -10.44 -18.44 -21.67
N ASN A 338 -10.36 -17.12 -21.83
CA ASN A 338 -10.78 -16.47 -23.07
C ASN A 338 -9.78 -16.70 -24.21
N GLY A 339 -8.48 -16.73 -23.94
CA GLY A 339 -7.43 -17.03 -24.91
C GLY A 339 -7.62 -18.40 -25.55
N MET A 340 -7.90 -19.41 -24.73
CA MET A 340 -8.10 -20.78 -25.23
C MET A 340 -9.34 -20.96 -26.10
N ARG A 341 -10.40 -20.19 -25.91
CA ARG A 341 -11.62 -20.24 -26.73
C ARG A 341 -11.38 -20.01 -28.23
N TYR A 342 -10.33 -19.29 -28.59
CA TYR A 342 -9.97 -19.05 -30.00
C TYR A 342 -9.30 -20.26 -30.68
N PHE A 343 -8.65 -21.12 -29.90
CA PHE A 343 -7.88 -22.24 -30.42
C PHE A 343 -8.60 -23.60 -30.22
N GLN A 344 -9.30 -23.74 -29.11
CA GLN A 344 -10.00 -24.98 -28.81
C GLN A 344 -11.34 -24.73 -28.09
N ASN A 345 -12.44 -24.79 -28.82
CA ASN A 345 -13.80 -24.56 -28.28
C ASN A 345 -14.23 -25.54 -27.17
N ARG A 346 -13.49 -26.62 -26.94
CA ARG A 346 -13.82 -27.67 -25.97
C ARG A 346 -13.02 -27.55 -24.68
N GLN A 347 -11.98 -26.69 -24.64
CA GLN A 347 -11.22 -26.46 -23.42
C GLN A 347 -11.93 -25.39 -22.61
N VAL A 348 -12.46 -25.75 -21.45
CA VAL A 348 -13.18 -24.88 -20.55
C VAL A 348 -12.43 -24.83 -19.23
N ALA A 349 -11.64 -23.77 -19.04
CA ALA A 349 -10.98 -23.54 -17.77
C ALA A 349 -12.00 -23.32 -16.65
N GLN A 350 -11.67 -23.78 -15.47
CA GLN A 350 -12.50 -23.72 -14.27
C GLN A 350 -11.79 -22.96 -13.16
N VAL A 351 -12.55 -22.28 -12.32
CA VAL A 351 -12.06 -21.71 -11.08
C VAL A 351 -13.05 -22.04 -9.98
N ASP A 352 -12.54 -22.45 -8.85
CA ASP A 352 -13.28 -22.66 -7.60
C ASP A 352 -12.64 -21.73 -6.56
N VAL A 353 -13.40 -20.72 -6.13
CA VAL A 353 -12.94 -19.64 -5.24
C VAL A 353 -13.38 -19.90 -3.82
N ASP A 354 -14.57 -20.46 -3.64
CA ASP A 354 -15.18 -20.69 -2.33
C ASP A 354 -14.91 -22.10 -1.77
N GLY A 355 -14.17 -22.92 -2.54
CA GLY A 355 -13.77 -24.26 -2.11
C GLY A 355 -14.90 -25.26 -2.02
N ASP A 356 -16.01 -25.05 -2.76
CA ASP A 356 -17.16 -25.98 -2.77
C ASP A 356 -16.95 -27.20 -3.69
N GLY A 357 -15.79 -27.26 -4.35
CA GLY A 357 -15.43 -28.33 -5.29
C GLY A 357 -16.09 -28.23 -6.67
N LYS A 358 -16.73 -27.10 -6.98
CA LYS A 358 -17.48 -26.89 -8.23
C LYS A 358 -16.99 -25.65 -8.94
N GLY A 359 -16.17 -25.83 -9.92
CA GLY A 359 -15.66 -24.71 -10.70
C GLY A 359 -16.72 -23.94 -11.48
N ASN A 360 -16.51 -22.62 -11.57
CA ASN A 360 -17.36 -21.66 -12.28
C ASN A 360 -18.79 -21.55 -11.73
N SER A 361 -19.00 -21.81 -10.45
CA SER A 361 -20.27 -21.57 -9.75
C SER A 361 -20.64 -20.09 -9.74
N LYS A 362 -21.77 -19.72 -9.14
CA LYS A 362 -22.13 -18.29 -9.02
C LYS A 362 -21.27 -17.55 -8.00
N SER A 363 -20.85 -18.24 -6.96
CA SER A 363 -19.96 -17.74 -5.92
C SER A 363 -18.56 -17.41 -6.44
N ASP A 364 -18.03 -18.21 -7.37
CA ASP A 364 -16.73 -18.00 -8.02
C ASP A 364 -16.61 -16.73 -8.87
N ARG A 365 -17.66 -15.95 -8.98
CA ARG A 365 -17.67 -14.68 -9.74
C ARG A 365 -17.42 -13.46 -8.87
N GLN A 366 -17.13 -13.67 -7.60
CA GLN A 366 -16.98 -12.61 -6.59
C GLN A 366 -15.54 -12.49 -6.07
N LEU A 367 -14.54 -12.75 -6.93
CA LEU A 367 -13.15 -12.36 -6.67
C LEU A 367 -12.94 -10.88 -6.98
#